data_e3708c55704b3c82e69ff55a77a7245a
#
_entry.id   e3708c55704b3c82e69ff55a77a7245a
#
_cell.length_a   1.000
_cell.length_b   1.000
_cell.length_c   1.000
_cell.angle_alpha   90.00
_cell.angle_beta   90.00
_cell.angle_gamma   90.00
#
_symmetry.space_group_name_H-M   'P 1'
#
loop_
_entity.id
_entity.type
_entity.pdbx_description
1 polymer ?
#
loop_
_entity_poly.entity_id
_entity_poly.type
_entity_poly.pdbx_seq_one_letter_code
_entity_poly.pdbx_strand_id
1 'polypeptide(L)'
;MLLPFAAAIAAAAQPPDIEIIASGSFIAAPPSGWQAPAAGQDTLADIVERPLPSLLAAGPEIVARPCAVFGLEYRLAGAWPPVLRVQVDHPPMTAPDGRRAERESYTVPTGPGVRFVGFAFDEPWEMVPGRWRITLFDGGRELAEETFVVTVPPGAAGRSCQGIPAARGGGRAIDRV
;
A
#
# COMPACT_ATOMS: atom_id res chain seq x y z
N MET A 1 -4.44 -7.63 -61.46
CA MET A 1 -4.06 -6.41 -60.71
C MET A 1 -4.18 -6.80 -59.25
N LEU A 2 -3.05 -7.20 -58.60
CA LEU A 2 -2.99 -7.57 -57.19
C LEU A 2 -2.62 -6.36 -56.36
N LEU A 3 -3.49 -5.97 -55.43
CA LEU A 3 -3.20 -4.93 -54.45
C LEU A 3 -2.39 -5.53 -53.28
N PRO A 4 -1.34 -4.89 -52.83
CA PRO A 4 -0.60 -5.38 -51.66
C PRO A 4 -1.38 -5.10 -50.39
N PHE A 5 -1.59 -6.14 -49.58
CA PHE A 5 -2.05 -5.99 -48.21
C PHE A 5 -0.90 -5.42 -47.36
N ALA A 6 -1.03 -4.18 -46.93
CA ALA A 6 -0.14 -3.61 -45.92
C ALA A 6 -0.58 -4.13 -44.55
N ALA A 7 0.17 -5.04 -43.94
CA ALA A 7 -0.01 -5.44 -42.57
C ALA A 7 0.42 -4.28 -41.66
N ALA A 8 -0.54 -3.66 -40.97
CA ALA A 8 -0.26 -2.71 -39.91
C ALA A 8 0.35 -3.46 -38.73
N ILE A 9 1.61 -3.25 -38.45
CA ILE A 9 2.26 -3.72 -37.23
C ILE A 9 1.73 -2.83 -36.10
N ALA A 10 0.85 -3.39 -35.28
CA ALA A 10 0.45 -2.72 -34.03
C ALA A 10 1.68 -2.58 -33.14
N ALA A 11 2.09 -1.36 -32.86
CA ALA A 11 3.14 -1.11 -31.88
C ALA A 11 2.63 -1.63 -30.53
N ALA A 12 3.32 -2.61 -29.96
CA ALA A 12 3.04 -3.08 -28.62
C ALA A 12 3.22 -1.89 -27.66
N ALA A 13 2.20 -1.56 -26.88
CA ALA A 13 2.31 -0.55 -25.84
C ALA A 13 3.45 -0.93 -24.90
N GLN A 14 4.39 -0.02 -24.69
CA GLN A 14 5.45 -0.25 -23.70
C GLN A 14 4.79 -0.43 -22.32
N PRO A 15 5.26 -1.42 -21.55
CA PRO A 15 4.75 -1.62 -20.19
C PRO A 15 5.00 -0.36 -19.35
N PRO A 16 4.16 -0.10 -18.35
CA PRO A 16 4.38 1.03 -17.46
C PRO A 16 5.74 0.92 -16.79
N ASP A 17 6.42 2.03 -16.70
CA ASP A 17 7.63 2.19 -15.89
C ASP A 17 7.23 2.83 -14.57
N ILE A 18 7.86 2.42 -13.48
CA ILE A 18 7.60 2.92 -12.14
C ILE A 18 8.87 3.55 -11.57
N GLU A 19 8.73 4.77 -11.09
CA GLU A 19 9.76 5.50 -10.39
C GLU A 19 9.38 5.57 -8.90
N ILE A 20 10.22 5.04 -8.02
CA ILE A 20 10.09 5.23 -6.58
C ILE A 20 10.68 6.59 -6.23
N ILE A 21 9.84 7.50 -5.76
CA ILE A 21 10.21 8.87 -5.39
C ILE A 21 10.79 8.90 -3.98
N ALA A 22 10.13 8.18 -3.05
CA ALA A 22 10.56 8.06 -1.66
C ALA A 22 10.06 6.76 -1.05
N SER A 23 10.82 6.19 -0.12
CA SER A 23 10.36 5.10 0.73
C SER A 23 10.79 5.34 2.17
N GLY A 24 9.95 4.94 3.15
CA GLY A 24 10.26 5.18 4.56
C GLY A 24 9.02 5.37 5.43
N SER A 25 9.19 6.16 6.50
CA SER A 25 8.09 6.58 7.37
C SER A 25 7.54 7.94 6.93
N PHE A 26 6.22 8.12 7.12
CA PHE A 26 5.48 9.29 6.65
C PHE A 26 4.58 9.84 7.76
N ILE A 27 4.25 11.12 7.62
CA ILE A 27 3.20 11.78 8.41
C ILE A 27 1.96 11.81 7.53
N ALA A 28 0.92 11.10 7.94
CA ALA A 28 -0.36 11.13 7.26
C ALA A 28 -1.32 12.12 7.93
N ALA A 29 -2.07 12.84 7.11
CA ALA A 29 -3.24 13.56 7.59
C ALA A 29 -4.30 12.57 8.14
N PRO A 30 -5.22 13.03 9.00
CA PRO A 30 -6.35 12.22 9.40
C PRO A 30 -7.09 11.65 8.18
N PRO A 31 -7.69 10.45 8.30
CA PRO A 31 -8.45 9.88 7.19
C PRO A 31 -9.55 10.83 6.73
N SER A 32 -9.71 10.96 5.42
CA SER A 32 -10.85 11.66 4.80
C SER A 32 -12.06 10.76 4.61
N GLY A 33 -11.86 9.46 4.68
CA GLY A 33 -12.88 8.42 4.57
C GLY A 33 -12.30 7.04 4.87
N TRP A 34 -13.16 6.04 4.91
CA TRP A 34 -12.76 4.65 4.90
C TRP A 34 -13.61 3.90 3.88
N GLN A 35 -13.02 2.88 3.28
CA GLN A 35 -13.74 1.99 2.38
C GLN A 35 -13.68 0.58 2.97
N ALA A 36 -14.82 -0.10 2.99
CA ALA A 36 -14.81 -1.53 3.23
C ALA A 36 -14.01 -2.20 2.11
N PRO A 37 -13.24 -3.26 2.41
CA PRO A 37 -12.54 -4.01 1.38
C PRO A 37 -13.49 -4.38 0.25
N ALA A 38 -13.13 -4.00 -0.99
CA ALA A 38 -13.92 -4.39 -2.16
C ALA A 38 -13.80 -5.90 -2.41
N ALA A 39 -14.75 -6.47 -3.14
CA ALA A 39 -14.68 -7.87 -3.54
C ALA A 39 -13.33 -8.17 -4.23
N GLY A 40 -12.60 -9.17 -3.75
CA GLY A 40 -11.27 -9.54 -4.25
C GLY A 40 -10.09 -8.88 -3.52
N GLN A 41 -10.34 -8.06 -2.51
CA GLN A 41 -9.33 -7.62 -1.58
C GLN A 41 -9.24 -8.60 -0.40
N ASP A 42 -8.02 -9.00 -0.08
CA ASP A 42 -7.72 -9.92 1.02
C ASP A 42 -6.90 -9.14 2.06
N THR A 43 -7.62 -8.46 2.97
CA THR A 43 -7.02 -7.66 4.03
C THR A 43 -7.66 -7.96 5.38
N LEU A 44 -6.85 -8.04 6.43
CA LEU A 44 -7.33 -7.95 7.81
C LEU A 44 -7.71 -6.52 8.15
N ALA A 45 -7.00 -5.60 7.51
CA ALA A 45 -7.07 -4.17 7.70
C ALA A 45 -8.11 -3.52 6.79
N ASP A 46 -8.79 -2.49 7.27
CA ASP A 46 -9.65 -1.64 6.44
C ASP A 46 -8.79 -0.76 5.52
N ILE A 47 -9.27 -0.50 4.30
CA ILE A 47 -8.62 0.44 3.41
C ILE A 47 -9.09 1.85 3.75
N VAL A 48 -8.14 2.74 4.02
CA VAL A 48 -8.42 4.10 4.45
C VAL A 48 -7.89 5.10 3.45
N GLU A 49 -8.77 5.96 2.95
CA GLU A 49 -8.37 7.08 2.12
C GLU A 49 -7.79 8.22 2.98
N ARG A 50 -6.62 8.68 2.59
CA ARG A 50 -5.96 9.82 3.24
C ARG A 50 -5.35 10.74 2.17
N PRO A 51 -5.16 12.04 2.37
CA PRO A 51 -4.36 12.92 1.53
C PRO A 51 -2.90 12.42 1.40
N LEU A 52 -2.20 12.70 0.30
CA LEU A 52 -0.81 12.29 0.10
C LEU A 52 0.00 12.62 1.37
N PRO A 53 0.62 11.65 2.03
CA PRO A 53 1.37 11.89 3.25
C PRO A 53 2.66 12.64 2.95
N SER A 54 3.29 13.22 3.96
CA SER A 54 4.61 13.84 3.83
C SER A 54 5.68 12.91 4.38
N LEU A 55 6.79 12.76 3.66
CA LEU A 55 7.92 11.98 4.12
C LEU A 55 8.45 12.53 5.46
N LEU A 56 8.52 11.68 6.46
CA LEU A 56 9.10 11.99 7.78
C LEU A 56 10.58 11.59 7.83
N ALA A 57 10.87 10.36 7.42
CA ALA A 57 12.23 9.84 7.37
C ALA A 57 12.34 8.80 6.25
N ALA A 58 13.33 8.97 5.38
CA ALA A 58 13.64 7.98 4.34
C ALA A 58 14.38 6.79 4.95
N GLY A 59 14.18 5.62 4.35
CA GLY A 59 14.91 4.40 4.66
C GLY A 59 14.02 3.26 5.17
N PRO A 60 14.62 2.07 5.31
CA PRO A 60 13.88 0.86 5.60
C PRO A 60 13.53 0.67 7.08
N GLU A 61 14.09 1.46 7.98
CA GLU A 61 13.88 1.29 9.42
C GLU A 61 12.62 2.02 9.88
N ILE A 62 11.64 1.27 10.34
CA ILE A 62 10.34 1.79 10.77
C ILE A 62 10.15 1.56 12.26
N VAL A 63 9.86 2.62 12.99
CA VAL A 63 9.47 2.54 14.39
C VAL A 63 7.94 2.55 14.48
N ALA A 64 7.34 1.41 14.77
CA ALA A 64 5.91 1.28 14.93
C ALA A 64 5.42 2.06 16.16
N ARG A 65 4.49 2.96 15.92
CA ARG A 65 3.78 3.75 16.93
C ARG A 65 2.33 3.91 16.48
N PRO A 66 1.39 4.16 17.37
CA PRO A 66 0.04 4.52 16.95
C PRO A 66 0.06 5.66 15.94
N CYS A 67 -0.71 5.53 14.86
CA CYS A 67 -0.78 6.44 13.72
C CYS A 67 0.50 6.55 12.87
N ALA A 68 1.54 5.77 13.11
CA ALA A 68 2.70 5.78 12.23
C ALA A 68 2.32 5.14 10.88
N VAL A 69 2.79 5.78 9.82
CA VAL A 69 2.57 5.36 8.43
C VAL A 69 3.91 5.09 7.79
N PHE A 70 4.01 4.01 7.02
CA PHE A 70 5.20 3.72 6.22
C PHE A 70 4.79 3.18 4.86
N GLY A 71 5.67 3.32 3.88
CA GLY A 71 5.39 2.88 2.53
C GLY A 71 6.27 3.55 1.51
N LEU A 72 5.74 3.72 0.31
CA LEU A 72 6.45 4.32 -0.80
C LEU A 72 5.60 5.32 -1.57
N GLU A 73 6.23 6.43 -1.94
CA GLU A 73 5.75 7.34 -2.95
C GLU A 73 6.30 6.89 -4.30
N TYR A 74 5.43 6.87 -5.31
CA TYR A 74 5.80 6.44 -6.65
C TYR A 74 5.14 7.31 -7.72
N ARG A 75 5.69 7.24 -8.92
CA ARG A 75 5.12 7.80 -10.15
C ARG A 75 5.16 6.75 -11.24
N LEU A 76 4.10 6.69 -12.04
CA LEU A 76 4.06 5.87 -13.24
C LEU A 76 4.39 6.73 -14.46
N ALA A 77 5.19 6.17 -15.37
CA ALA A 77 5.48 6.75 -16.68
C ALA A 77 4.93 5.84 -17.79
N GLY A 78 4.69 6.42 -18.97
CA GLY A 78 4.14 5.70 -20.12
C GLY A 78 2.64 5.42 -20.00
N ALA A 79 2.20 4.34 -20.61
CA ALA A 79 0.82 3.86 -20.52
C ALA A 79 0.69 3.00 -19.25
N TRP A 80 -0.18 3.39 -18.35
CA TRP A 80 -0.42 2.64 -17.11
C TRP A 80 -1.78 1.93 -17.13
N PRO A 81 -1.91 0.79 -16.41
CA PRO A 81 -3.17 0.09 -16.26
C PRO A 81 -4.15 0.93 -15.43
N PRO A 82 -5.44 0.65 -15.45
CA PRO A 82 -6.41 1.39 -14.64
C PRO A 82 -6.22 1.23 -13.13
N VAL A 83 -5.65 0.08 -12.71
CA VAL A 83 -5.36 -0.25 -11.32
C VAL A 83 -4.04 -0.97 -11.18
N LEU A 84 -3.36 -0.80 -10.04
CA LEU A 84 -2.28 -1.67 -9.59
C LEU A 84 -2.77 -2.54 -8.44
N ARG A 85 -2.21 -3.74 -8.34
CA ARG A 85 -2.34 -4.57 -7.14
C ARG A 85 -1.17 -4.26 -6.20
N VAL A 86 -1.50 -4.01 -4.95
CA VAL A 86 -0.54 -3.86 -3.86
C VAL A 86 -0.58 -5.12 -3.02
N GLN A 87 0.59 -5.63 -2.66
CA GLN A 87 0.74 -6.73 -1.74
C GLN A 87 1.64 -6.28 -0.60
N VAL A 88 1.22 -6.55 0.63
CA VAL A 88 1.99 -6.29 1.84
C VAL A 88 2.22 -7.62 2.54
N ASP A 89 3.46 -8.13 2.51
CA ASP A 89 3.88 -9.28 3.29
C ASP A 89 4.42 -8.80 4.64
N HIS A 90 4.05 -9.47 5.71
CA HIS A 90 4.38 -9.08 7.08
C HIS A 90 4.47 -10.30 8.02
N PRO A 91 5.06 -10.17 9.22
CA PRO A 91 4.96 -11.21 10.23
C PRO A 91 3.50 -11.48 10.61
N PRO A 92 3.18 -12.67 11.15
CA PRO A 92 1.80 -13.03 11.46
C PRO A 92 1.09 -11.99 12.32
N MET A 93 0.03 -11.38 11.79
CA MET A 93 -0.90 -10.54 12.52
C MET A 93 -2.15 -11.34 12.90
N THR A 94 -2.73 -11.03 14.03
CA THR A 94 -3.99 -11.62 14.49
C THR A 94 -4.95 -10.51 14.88
N ALA A 95 -6.03 -10.36 14.14
CA ALA A 95 -7.08 -9.41 14.43
C ALA A 95 -7.89 -9.81 15.69
N PRO A 96 -8.60 -8.88 16.33
CA PRO A 96 -9.40 -9.18 17.54
C PRO A 96 -10.51 -10.22 17.34
N ASP A 97 -10.97 -10.40 16.11
CA ASP A 97 -11.96 -11.42 15.72
C ASP A 97 -11.36 -12.83 15.53
N GLY A 98 -10.04 -12.97 15.70
CA GLY A 98 -9.30 -14.22 15.57
C GLY A 98 -8.80 -14.52 14.16
N ARG A 99 -9.13 -13.72 13.14
CA ARG A 99 -8.54 -13.86 11.80
C ARG A 99 -7.05 -13.61 11.87
N ARG A 100 -6.30 -14.36 11.08
CA ARG A 100 -4.83 -14.26 10.99
C ARG A 100 -4.38 -14.18 9.56
N ALA A 101 -3.40 -13.33 9.29
CA ALA A 101 -2.75 -13.23 8.00
C ALA A 101 -1.25 -12.90 8.15
N GLU A 102 -0.49 -13.22 7.11
CA GLU A 102 0.92 -12.86 6.90
C GLU A 102 1.08 -12.07 5.59
N ARG A 103 -0.05 -11.81 4.93
CA ARG A 103 -0.14 -11.09 3.67
C ARG A 103 -1.47 -10.37 3.57
N GLU A 104 -1.42 -9.16 3.05
CA GLU A 104 -2.57 -8.40 2.63
C GLU A 104 -2.46 -8.06 1.14
N SER A 105 -3.59 -8.00 0.44
CA SER A 105 -3.61 -7.64 -0.97
C SER A 105 -4.83 -6.78 -1.29
N TYR A 106 -4.59 -5.66 -1.95
CA TYR A 106 -5.63 -4.73 -2.37
C TYR A 106 -5.27 -4.07 -3.71
N THR A 107 -6.21 -3.35 -4.29
CA THR A 107 -5.99 -2.63 -5.54
C THR A 107 -6.08 -1.13 -5.33
N VAL A 108 -5.26 -0.39 -6.06
CA VAL A 108 -5.26 1.07 -6.07
C VAL A 108 -5.48 1.59 -7.49
N PRO A 109 -6.32 2.62 -7.69
CA PRO A 109 -6.44 3.25 -8.99
C PRO A 109 -5.14 3.92 -9.38
N THR A 110 -4.81 3.93 -10.67
CA THR A 110 -3.67 4.63 -11.22
C THR A 110 -4.05 6.02 -11.71
N GLY A 111 -3.06 6.82 -12.05
CA GLY A 111 -3.27 8.14 -12.63
C GLY A 111 -2.00 8.98 -12.63
N PRO A 112 -2.08 10.23 -13.10
CA PRO A 112 -0.92 11.11 -13.17
C PRO A 112 -0.45 11.57 -11.79
N GLY A 113 0.82 11.99 -11.71
CA GLY A 113 1.42 12.57 -10.52
C GLY A 113 2.04 11.56 -9.57
N VAL A 114 2.43 12.05 -8.41
CA VAL A 114 2.98 11.24 -7.32
C VAL A 114 1.83 10.60 -6.55
N ARG A 115 2.00 9.32 -6.24
CA ARG A 115 1.04 8.51 -5.48
C ARG A 115 1.73 7.83 -4.32
N PHE A 116 0.96 7.37 -3.37
CA PHE A 116 1.45 6.68 -2.19
C PHE A 116 0.74 5.34 -2.03
N VAL A 117 1.50 4.33 -1.64
CA VAL A 117 0.99 3.07 -1.09
C VAL A 117 1.76 2.73 0.18
N GLY A 118 1.09 2.16 1.15
CA GLY A 118 1.72 1.86 2.42
C GLY A 118 0.81 1.22 3.44
N PHE A 119 1.30 1.17 4.67
CA PHE A 119 0.60 0.63 5.81
C PHE A 119 0.59 1.64 6.96
N ALA A 120 -0.53 1.70 7.71
CA ALA A 120 -0.66 2.50 8.91
C ALA A 120 -0.88 1.59 10.13
N PHE A 121 -0.19 1.87 11.22
CA PHE A 121 -0.45 1.23 12.49
C PHE A 121 -1.55 1.98 13.23
N ASP A 122 -2.79 1.65 12.93
CA ASP A 122 -3.95 2.27 13.56
C ASP A 122 -4.38 1.52 14.82
N GLU A 123 -4.14 0.20 14.87
CA GLU A 123 -4.52 -0.66 15.98
C GLU A 123 -3.31 -1.37 16.62
N PRO A 124 -3.37 -1.66 17.93
CA PRO A 124 -2.26 -2.30 18.64
C PRO A 124 -1.80 -3.64 18.03
N TRP A 125 -2.72 -4.43 17.52
CA TRP A 125 -2.46 -5.76 16.97
C TRP A 125 -1.75 -5.71 15.59
N GLU A 126 -1.73 -4.57 14.93
CA GLU A 126 -1.02 -4.34 13.67
C GLU A 126 0.47 -4.08 13.89
N MET A 127 0.87 -3.62 15.08
CA MET A 127 2.25 -3.30 15.41
C MET A 127 3.08 -4.56 15.67
N VAL A 128 3.35 -5.34 14.62
CA VAL A 128 4.15 -6.57 14.69
C VAL A 128 5.59 -6.29 14.25
N PRO A 129 6.59 -6.56 15.10
CA PRO A 129 7.98 -6.34 14.73
C PRO A 129 8.45 -7.38 13.72
N GLY A 130 9.39 -6.99 12.85
CA GLY A 130 10.01 -7.87 11.89
C GLY A 130 10.12 -7.28 10.50
N ARG A 131 10.29 -8.14 9.51
CA ARG A 131 10.43 -7.74 8.10
C ARG A 131 9.05 -7.59 7.47
N TRP A 132 8.83 -6.45 6.84
CA TRP A 132 7.67 -6.12 6.04
C TRP A 132 8.09 -5.84 4.61
N ARG A 133 7.27 -6.19 3.65
CA ARG A 133 7.56 -5.99 2.24
C ARG A 133 6.31 -5.48 1.52
N ILE A 134 6.46 -4.43 0.75
CA ILE A 134 5.41 -3.85 -0.07
C ILE A 134 5.80 -4.05 -1.52
N THR A 135 4.94 -4.69 -2.30
CA THR A 135 5.16 -4.97 -3.71
C THR A 135 4.00 -4.44 -4.54
N LEU A 136 4.32 -3.76 -5.63
CA LEU A 136 3.33 -3.29 -6.62
C LEU A 136 3.36 -4.17 -7.86
N PHE A 137 2.18 -4.50 -8.36
CA PHE A 137 2.02 -5.31 -9.55
C PHE A 137 1.09 -4.67 -10.57
N ASP A 138 1.44 -4.83 -11.85
CA ASP A 138 0.56 -4.68 -13.00
C ASP A 138 0.12 -6.08 -13.44
N GLY A 139 -1.14 -6.44 -13.13
CA GLY A 139 -1.59 -7.82 -13.31
C GLY A 139 -0.73 -8.81 -12.53
N GLY A 140 0.00 -9.66 -13.26
CA GLY A 140 0.94 -10.63 -12.66
C GLY A 140 2.40 -10.17 -12.64
N ARG A 141 2.71 -9.00 -13.21
CA ARG A 141 4.07 -8.48 -13.33
C ARG A 141 4.42 -7.58 -12.15
N GLU A 142 5.48 -7.91 -11.44
CA GLU A 142 6.06 -7.03 -10.42
C GLU A 142 6.66 -5.78 -11.07
N LEU A 143 6.32 -4.61 -10.53
CA LEU A 143 6.82 -3.31 -10.95
C LEU A 143 7.86 -2.76 -9.99
N ALA A 144 7.61 -2.89 -8.69
CA ALA A 144 8.50 -2.43 -7.64
C ALA A 144 8.28 -3.22 -6.35
N GLU A 145 9.34 -3.34 -5.56
CA GLU A 145 9.31 -3.95 -4.24
C GLU A 145 10.18 -3.14 -3.27
N GLU A 146 9.68 -2.90 -2.07
CA GLU A 146 10.42 -2.28 -0.97
C GLU A 146 10.29 -3.12 0.29
N THR A 147 11.42 -3.28 1.00
CA THR A 147 11.48 -4.02 2.26
C THR A 147 11.75 -3.08 3.42
N PHE A 148 10.99 -3.25 4.51
CA PHE A 148 11.11 -2.48 5.74
C PHE A 148 11.40 -3.38 6.92
N VAL A 149 12.07 -2.84 7.92
CA VAL A 149 12.32 -3.50 9.21
C VAL A 149 11.56 -2.73 10.28
N VAL A 150 10.49 -3.32 10.76
CA VAL A 150 9.63 -2.72 11.78
C VAL A 150 10.13 -3.10 13.16
N THR A 151 10.30 -2.10 14.01
CA THR A 151 10.57 -2.25 15.45
C THR A 151 9.42 -1.67 16.26
N VAL A 152 9.12 -2.29 17.40
CA VAL A 152 8.03 -1.85 18.29
C VAL A 152 8.63 -1.44 19.63
N PRO A 153 8.62 -0.15 19.98
CA PRO A 153 9.10 0.31 21.28
C PRO A 153 8.24 -0.27 22.44
N PRO A 154 8.85 -0.48 23.61
CA PRO A 154 8.08 -0.87 24.80
C PRO A 154 6.90 0.07 25.06
N GLY A 155 5.72 -0.49 25.27
CA GLY A 155 4.48 0.25 25.56
C GLY A 155 3.78 0.86 24.32
N ALA A 156 4.34 0.78 23.11
CA ALA A 156 3.66 1.27 21.91
C ALA A 156 2.41 0.44 21.59
N ALA A 157 2.46 -0.87 21.75
CA ALA A 157 1.36 -1.80 21.44
C ALA A 157 0.15 -1.72 22.39
N GLY A 158 0.15 -0.83 23.36
CA GLY A 158 -0.98 -0.63 24.27
C GLY A 158 -1.94 0.50 23.86
N ARG A 159 -1.72 1.14 22.72
CA ARG A 159 -2.50 2.31 22.29
C ARG A 159 -2.95 2.16 20.85
N SER A 160 -4.20 2.54 20.57
CA SER A 160 -4.70 2.75 19.20
C SER A 160 -4.46 4.18 18.73
N CYS A 161 -4.56 4.41 17.43
CA CYS A 161 -4.54 5.76 16.86
C CYS A 161 -5.82 6.50 17.26
N GLN A 162 -5.70 7.52 18.11
CA GLN A 162 -6.85 8.30 18.57
C GLN A 162 -7.38 9.21 17.46
N GLY A 163 -8.70 9.28 17.34
CA GLY A 163 -9.40 10.16 16.40
C GLY A 163 -9.95 9.47 15.15
N ILE A 164 -9.66 8.19 14.96
CA ILE A 164 -10.32 7.36 13.96
C ILE A 164 -11.41 6.60 14.71
N PRO A 165 -12.72 6.71 14.33
CA PRO A 165 -13.73 5.84 14.88
C PRO A 165 -13.26 4.41 14.69
N ALA A 166 -13.08 3.65 15.78
CA ALA A 166 -12.72 2.24 15.71
C ALA A 166 -13.78 1.56 14.83
N ALA A 167 -13.40 1.21 13.58
CA ALA A 167 -14.22 0.36 12.77
C ALA A 167 -14.30 -0.97 13.51
N ARG A 168 -15.50 -1.46 13.75
CA ARG A 168 -15.69 -2.71 14.46
C ARG A 168 -15.00 -3.83 13.67
N GLY A 169 -13.81 -4.20 14.11
CA GLY A 169 -13.16 -5.45 13.73
C GLY A 169 -12.28 -5.46 12.47
N GLY A 170 -11.52 -4.41 12.18
CA GLY A 170 -10.54 -4.48 11.10
C GLY A 170 -9.44 -3.42 11.22
N GLY A 171 -8.22 -3.79 10.92
CA GLY A 171 -7.11 -2.86 10.73
C GLY A 171 -7.15 -2.17 9.36
N ARG A 172 -6.17 -1.32 9.02
CA ARG A 172 -6.31 -0.38 7.89
C ARG A 172 -5.09 -0.35 6.99
N ALA A 173 -5.27 -0.70 5.74
CA ALA A 173 -4.32 -0.38 4.68
C ALA A 173 -4.63 1.01 4.10
N ILE A 174 -3.59 1.74 3.73
CA ILE A 174 -3.75 3.09 3.16
C ILE A 174 -3.73 2.97 1.66
N ASP A 175 -4.82 3.35 1.05
CA ASP A 175 -4.94 3.55 -0.38
C ASP A 175 -5.11 5.04 -0.70
N ARG A 176 -4.60 5.45 -1.87
CA ARG A 176 -4.73 6.81 -2.29
C ARG A 176 -4.87 7.03 -3.77
N VAL A 177 -5.83 7.80 -4.03
CA VAL A 177 -6.11 8.45 -5.30
C VAL A 177 -5.33 9.77 -5.42
#